data_170002bf4e1d125c252fda320852b1ab
#
_entry.id   170002bf4e1d125c252fda320852b1ab
#
_cell.length_a   1.000
_cell.length_b   1.000
_cell.length_c   1.000
_cell.angle_alpha   90.00
_cell.angle_beta   90.00
_cell.angle_gamma   90.00
#
_symmetry.space_group_name_H-M   'P 1'
#
loop_
_entity.id
_entity.type
_entity.pdbx_description
1 polymer ?
#
loop_
_entity_poly.entity_id
_entity_poly.type
_entity_poly.pdbx_seq_one_letter_code
_entity_poly.pdbx_strand_id
1 'polypeptide(L)'
;MVTLGAVLFLGAVAMAVLGRRVQRALEIAEWIMLAWMLVLLVVLGAVYVPGALWSMLAWSFLGRPVWEPAWLPVPAADRALDWALVTGFAAYSGAGGTVNAMLTYWLRDKGFGMAGTVGAQPTRAGGQTVLLQREGVIFPPNEANLAKWREWWRYLRADLSYLWTAACLIGMGLPVLLALDAVPRGTDMSGVGGAAVFARELSRRYGAMLWVPALLTALWIFVSTQIGIVESFARHVTEMLWTGGVRPAGAGIGWVYYPVLGLLVAMGGAAMTVAPPLTVILIGANVAALNFAVLSVHTVSLNRALLPDALRPPRWREAVVLLGGLGFAALVARVTVGLLLSL
;
A
#
# COMPACT_ATOMS: atom_id res chain seq x y z
N MET A 1 -22.05 -8.41 -9.21
CA MET A 1 -20.85 -7.66 -8.76
C MET A 1 -20.40 -8.10 -7.38
N VAL A 2 -21.27 -8.11 -6.36
CA VAL A 2 -20.91 -8.60 -5.00
C VAL A 2 -20.41 -10.05 -5.04
N THR A 3 -21.05 -10.93 -5.82
CA THR A 3 -20.63 -12.34 -5.98
C THR A 3 -19.21 -12.47 -6.53
N LEU A 4 -18.85 -11.68 -7.56
CA LEU A 4 -17.49 -11.69 -8.13
C LEU A 4 -16.46 -11.21 -7.09
N GLY A 5 -16.77 -10.13 -6.38
CA GLY A 5 -15.92 -9.63 -5.30
C GLY A 5 -15.70 -10.68 -4.20
N ALA A 6 -16.76 -11.38 -3.79
CA ALA A 6 -16.68 -12.45 -2.80
C ALA A 6 -15.83 -13.64 -3.30
N VAL A 7 -15.98 -14.04 -4.56
CA VAL A 7 -15.16 -15.12 -5.16
C VAL A 7 -13.69 -14.74 -5.19
N LEU A 8 -13.36 -13.52 -5.60
CA LEU A 8 -11.97 -13.02 -5.63
C LEU A 8 -11.38 -12.92 -4.23
N PHE A 9 -12.16 -12.45 -3.27
CA PHE A 9 -11.75 -12.39 -1.87
C PHE A 9 -11.47 -13.78 -1.30
N LEU A 10 -12.38 -14.73 -1.48
CA LEU A 10 -12.17 -16.10 -1.05
C LEU A 10 -10.99 -16.77 -1.78
N GLY A 11 -10.78 -16.44 -3.05
CA GLY A 11 -9.60 -16.86 -3.80
C GLY A 11 -8.30 -16.36 -3.18
N ALA A 12 -8.22 -15.09 -2.78
CA ALA A 12 -7.08 -14.51 -2.10
C ALA A 12 -6.83 -15.17 -0.73
N VAL A 13 -7.91 -15.44 0.02
CA VAL A 13 -7.84 -16.19 1.29
C VAL A 13 -7.32 -17.61 1.08
N ALA A 14 -7.82 -18.32 0.07
CA ALA A 14 -7.35 -19.67 -0.25
C ALA A 14 -5.86 -19.69 -0.59
N MET A 15 -5.37 -18.67 -1.31
CA MET A 15 -3.95 -18.50 -1.62
C MET A 15 -3.12 -18.26 -0.34
N ALA A 16 -3.61 -17.44 0.59
CA ALA A 16 -2.97 -17.23 1.89
C ALA A 16 -2.89 -18.53 2.72
N VAL A 17 -3.90 -19.40 2.61
CA VAL A 17 -3.90 -20.72 3.27
C VAL A 17 -2.92 -21.70 2.64
N LEU A 18 -2.79 -21.70 1.32
CA LEU A 18 -1.87 -22.58 0.59
C LEU A 18 -0.39 -22.24 0.82
N GLY A 19 -0.10 -21.01 1.23
CA GLY A 19 1.21 -20.57 1.69
C GLY A 19 2.33 -20.76 0.65
N ARG A 20 3.50 -21.15 1.12
CA ARG A 20 4.75 -21.21 0.34
C ARG A 20 4.73 -22.10 -0.91
N ARG A 21 3.82 -23.08 -0.99
CA ARG A 21 3.72 -23.98 -2.15
C ARG A 21 3.35 -23.27 -3.44
N VAL A 22 2.62 -22.15 -3.32
CA VAL A 22 2.12 -21.37 -4.46
C VAL A 22 2.88 -20.04 -4.61
N GLN A 23 3.74 -19.69 -3.66
CA GLN A 23 4.40 -18.39 -3.57
C GLN A 23 5.16 -18.02 -4.86
N ARG A 24 5.92 -18.96 -5.45
CA ARG A 24 6.66 -18.68 -6.69
C ARG A 24 5.73 -18.43 -7.88
N ALA A 25 4.64 -19.17 -7.97
CA ALA A 25 3.64 -18.97 -9.02
C ALA A 25 2.93 -17.63 -8.85
N LEU A 26 2.62 -17.24 -7.61
CA LEU A 26 2.03 -15.93 -7.27
C LEU A 26 2.99 -14.79 -7.61
N GLU A 27 4.27 -14.91 -7.27
CA GLU A 27 5.28 -13.90 -7.61
C GLU A 27 5.38 -13.70 -9.13
N ILE A 28 5.38 -14.79 -9.90
CA ILE A 28 5.39 -14.70 -11.37
C ILE A 28 4.12 -14.03 -11.88
N ALA A 29 2.97 -14.40 -11.34
CA ALA A 29 1.69 -13.79 -11.71
C ALA A 29 1.66 -12.29 -11.37
N GLU A 30 2.14 -11.89 -10.19
CA GLU A 30 2.26 -10.49 -9.77
C GLU A 30 3.21 -9.70 -10.69
N TRP A 31 4.34 -10.27 -11.09
CA TRP A 31 5.25 -9.63 -12.05
C TRP A 31 4.59 -9.43 -13.43
N ILE A 32 3.83 -10.43 -13.91
CA ILE A 32 3.09 -10.31 -15.17
C ILE A 32 2.03 -9.22 -15.06
N MET A 33 1.25 -9.20 -13.97
CA MET A 33 0.24 -8.17 -13.71
C MET A 33 0.86 -6.78 -13.63
N LEU A 34 1.96 -6.62 -12.89
CA LEU A 34 2.66 -5.34 -12.76
C LEU A 34 3.20 -4.86 -14.11
N ALA A 35 3.88 -5.72 -14.86
CA ALA A 35 4.41 -5.38 -16.18
C ALA A 35 3.29 -4.95 -17.14
N TRP A 36 2.18 -5.69 -17.17
CA TRP A 36 1.00 -5.33 -17.94
C TRP A 36 0.47 -3.93 -17.57
N MET A 37 0.24 -3.70 -16.27
CA MET A 37 -0.30 -2.43 -15.78
C MET A 37 0.60 -1.25 -16.15
N LEU A 38 1.90 -1.36 -15.90
CA LEU A 38 2.85 -0.30 -16.20
C LEU A 38 2.95 -0.03 -17.69
N VAL A 39 3.06 -1.08 -18.52
CA VAL A 39 3.14 -0.92 -19.97
C VAL A 39 1.86 -0.28 -20.52
N LEU A 40 0.69 -0.77 -20.11
CA LEU A 40 -0.58 -0.21 -20.56
C LEU A 40 -0.72 1.27 -20.15
N LEU A 41 -0.46 1.61 -18.89
CA LEU A 41 -0.57 2.98 -18.39
C LEU A 41 0.42 3.92 -19.12
N VAL A 42 1.67 3.49 -19.31
CA VAL A 42 2.68 4.30 -20.00
C VAL A 42 2.29 4.50 -21.47
N VAL A 43 1.85 3.45 -22.15
CA VAL A 43 1.39 3.56 -23.55
C VAL A 43 0.18 4.48 -23.66
N LEU A 44 -0.84 4.30 -22.83
CA LEU A 44 -2.02 5.16 -22.85
C LEU A 44 -1.68 6.62 -22.50
N GLY A 45 -0.83 6.83 -21.50
CA GLY A 45 -0.37 8.16 -21.12
C GLY A 45 0.42 8.86 -22.23
N ALA A 46 1.32 8.15 -22.88
CA ALA A 46 2.15 8.70 -23.95
C ALA A 46 1.37 8.99 -25.23
N VAL A 47 0.40 8.13 -25.58
CA VAL A 47 -0.33 8.23 -26.86
C VAL A 47 -1.53 9.15 -26.77
N TYR A 48 -2.27 9.13 -25.66
CA TYR A 48 -3.58 9.76 -25.59
C TYR A 48 -3.65 10.97 -24.68
N VAL A 49 -2.80 11.06 -23.64
CA VAL A 49 -2.88 12.19 -22.70
C VAL A 49 -2.31 13.46 -23.34
N PRO A 50 -3.09 14.56 -23.42
CA PRO A 50 -2.62 15.82 -23.96
C PRO A 50 -1.42 16.41 -23.21
N GLY A 51 -0.48 17.05 -23.92
CA GLY A 51 0.70 17.67 -23.33
C GLY A 51 0.38 18.72 -22.26
N ALA A 52 -0.78 19.39 -22.35
CA ALA A 52 -1.26 20.32 -21.35
C ALA A 52 -1.51 19.66 -19.98
N LEU A 53 -1.99 18.41 -19.94
CA LEU A 53 -2.17 17.65 -18.70
C LEU A 53 -0.84 17.23 -18.08
N TRP A 54 0.13 16.87 -18.91
CA TRP A 54 1.49 16.57 -18.46
C TRP A 54 2.16 17.80 -17.83
N SER A 55 2.03 18.97 -18.47
CA SER A 55 2.56 20.22 -17.92
C SER A 55 1.86 20.60 -16.61
N MET A 56 0.55 20.40 -16.52
CA MET A 56 -0.23 20.60 -15.29
C MET A 56 0.29 19.72 -14.15
N LEU A 57 0.50 18.43 -14.41
CA LEU A 57 1.05 17.50 -13.43
C LEU A 57 2.44 17.96 -12.96
N ALA A 58 3.33 18.32 -13.89
CA ALA A 58 4.68 18.80 -13.56
C ALA A 58 4.66 20.08 -12.71
N TRP A 59 3.84 21.07 -13.05
CA TRP A 59 3.69 22.29 -12.27
C TRP A 59 3.11 22.05 -10.89
N SER A 60 2.16 21.11 -10.76
CA SER A 60 1.60 20.72 -9.47
C SER A 60 2.66 20.13 -8.54
N PHE A 61 3.57 19.31 -9.06
CA PHE A 61 4.72 18.80 -8.29
C PHE A 61 5.68 19.89 -7.82
N LEU A 62 5.79 20.99 -8.58
CA LEU A 62 6.61 22.15 -8.22
C LEU A 62 5.88 23.12 -7.28
N GLY A 63 4.72 22.72 -6.75
CA GLY A 63 3.94 23.52 -5.81
C GLY A 63 3.23 24.73 -6.44
N ARG A 64 3.15 24.79 -7.77
CA ARG A 64 2.32 25.79 -8.43
C ARG A 64 0.89 25.28 -8.50
N PRO A 65 -0.07 25.92 -7.83
CA PRO A 65 -1.46 25.51 -7.91
C PRO A 65 -1.98 25.76 -9.33
N VAL A 66 -2.24 24.69 -10.08
CA VAL A 66 -2.88 24.78 -11.40
C VAL A 66 -4.37 24.57 -11.19
N TRP A 67 -4.98 25.47 -10.40
CA TRP A 67 -6.35 25.33 -9.95
C TRP A 67 -7.39 25.48 -11.05
N GLU A 68 -7.10 26.24 -12.11
CA GLU A 68 -8.05 26.49 -13.20
C GLU A 68 -7.33 26.70 -14.54
N PRO A 69 -6.95 25.65 -15.25
CA PRO A 69 -6.72 25.87 -16.67
C PRO A 69 -8.05 26.31 -17.30
N ALA A 70 -8.02 27.33 -18.13
CA ALA A 70 -9.23 27.86 -18.79
C ALA A 70 -10.04 26.79 -19.54
N TRP A 71 -9.37 25.71 -19.96
CA TRP A 71 -9.98 24.57 -20.64
C TRP A 71 -10.56 23.50 -19.70
N LEU A 72 -10.30 23.61 -18.38
CA LEU A 72 -10.83 22.72 -17.36
C LEU A 72 -11.40 23.52 -16.17
N PRO A 73 -12.45 24.32 -16.34
CA PRO A 73 -13.01 25.14 -15.28
C PRO A 73 -13.58 24.25 -14.16
N VAL A 74 -13.22 24.53 -12.90
CA VAL A 74 -13.75 23.86 -11.72
C VAL A 74 -14.95 24.66 -11.22
N PRO A 75 -16.16 24.10 -11.16
CA PRO A 75 -17.32 24.78 -10.56
C PRO A 75 -17.01 25.21 -9.14
N ALA A 76 -17.54 26.37 -8.73
CA ALA A 76 -17.30 26.90 -7.38
C ALA A 76 -17.70 25.94 -6.25
N ALA A 77 -18.75 25.15 -6.47
CA ALA A 77 -19.19 24.11 -5.54
C ALA A 77 -18.18 22.98 -5.35
N ASP A 78 -17.35 22.69 -6.35
CA ASP A 78 -16.37 21.60 -6.34
C ASP A 78 -14.98 22.06 -5.89
N ARG A 79 -14.82 23.35 -5.54
CA ARG A 79 -13.55 23.91 -5.06
C ARG A 79 -13.24 23.56 -3.61
N ALA A 80 -14.24 23.13 -2.85
CA ALA A 80 -14.04 22.66 -1.48
C ALA A 80 -13.25 21.36 -1.49
N LEU A 81 -12.09 21.35 -0.80
CA LEU A 81 -11.29 20.13 -0.67
C LEU A 81 -11.99 19.15 0.27
N ASP A 82 -12.26 17.96 -0.24
CA ASP A 82 -12.62 16.82 0.61
C ASP A 82 -11.35 16.32 1.32
N TRP A 83 -11.21 16.74 2.58
CA TRP A 83 -10.02 16.41 3.39
C TRP A 83 -9.89 14.93 3.68
N ALA A 84 -11.00 14.17 3.76
CA ALA A 84 -10.95 12.74 3.94
C ALA A 84 -10.35 12.05 2.70
N LEU A 85 -10.71 12.54 1.51
CA LEU A 85 -10.17 12.05 0.23
C LEU A 85 -8.71 12.46 0.05
N VAL A 86 -8.35 13.70 0.37
CA VAL A 86 -6.95 14.18 0.33
C VAL A 86 -6.06 13.38 1.27
N THR A 87 -6.50 13.19 2.51
CA THR A 87 -5.76 12.42 3.52
C THR A 87 -5.62 10.96 3.11
N GLY A 88 -6.72 10.36 2.61
CA GLY A 88 -6.72 8.99 2.11
C GLY A 88 -5.78 8.80 0.93
N PHE A 89 -5.79 9.71 -0.04
CA PHE A 89 -4.87 9.68 -1.18
C PHE A 89 -3.42 9.83 -0.72
N ALA A 90 -3.11 10.78 0.17
CA ALA A 90 -1.76 10.96 0.72
C ALA A 90 -1.28 9.71 1.47
N ALA A 91 -2.13 9.06 2.26
CA ALA A 91 -1.78 7.86 3.02
C ALA A 91 -1.55 6.64 2.13
N TYR A 92 -2.28 6.51 1.01
CA TYR A 92 -2.15 5.39 0.08
C TYR A 92 -1.25 5.68 -1.12
N SER A 93 -0.69 6.88 -1.22
CA SER A 93 0.29 7.23 -2.26
C SER A 93 1.61 6.45 -2.16
N GLY A 94 1.80 5.74 -1.08
CA GLY A 94 2.93 4.82 -0.84
C GLY A 94 2.43 3.47 -0.35
N ALA A 95 3.18 2.85 0.58
CA ALA A 95 2.86 1.53 1.12
C ALA A 95 1.75 1.53 2.18
N GLY A 96 1.01 2.60 2.38
CA GLY A 96 -0.14 2.69 3.29
C GLY A 96 0.11 2.18 4.73
N GLY A 97 0.30 3.07 5.68
CA GLY A 97 0.27 2.78 7.12
C GLY A 97 1.02 1.52 7.57
N THR A 98 0.26 0.52 8.00
CA THR A 98 0.79 -0.76 8.52
C THR A 98 1.52 -1.61 7.48
N VAL A 99 1.32 -1.40 6.17
CA VAL A 99 2.01 -2.15 5.12
C VAL A 99 3.53 -1.93 5.19
N ASN A 100 4.00 -0.77 5.65
CA ASN A 100 5.43 -0.53 5.88
C ASN A 100 6.01 -1.48 6.95
N ALA A 101 5.25 -1.78 7.99
CA ALA A 101 5.67 -2.77 8.99
C ALA A 101 5.65 -4.19 8.40
N MET A 102 4.66 -4.50 7.57
CA MET A 102 4.54 -5.80 6.88
C MET A 102 5.68 -6.05 5.89
N LEU A 103 6.21 -5.01 5.25
CA LEU A 103 7.35 -5.11 4.34
C LEU A 103 8.56 -5.77 5.01
N THR A 104 8.77 -5.57 6.31
CA THR A 104 9.86 -6.20 7.08
C THR A 104 9.77 -7.72 7.08
N TYR A 105 8.56 -8.30 7.07
CA TYR A 105 8.36 -9.74 7.00
C TYR A 105 8.72 -10.30 5.63
N TRP A 106 8.37 -9.60 4.57
CA TRP A 106 8.77 -9.99 3.21
C TRP A 106 10.28 -9.95 3.02
N LEU A 107 10.94 -8.90 3.53
CA LEU A 107 12.39 -8.81 3.51
C LEU A 107 13.04 -9.96 4.29
N ARG A 108 12.48 -10.32 5.44
CA ARG A 108 12.93 -11.49 6.22
C ARG A 108 12.76 -12.78 5.44
N ASP A 109 11.57 -13.01 4.89
CA ASP A 109 11.24 -14.25 4.17
C ASP A 109 12.07 -14.42 2.88
N LYS A 110 12.49 -13.31 2.28
CA LYS A 110 13.43 -13.27 1.14
C LYS A 110 14.89 -13.39 1.56
N GLY A 111 15.19 -13.40 2.85
CA GLY A 111 16.55 -13.54 3.37
C GLY A 111 17.42 -12.29 3.23
N PHE A 112 16.83 -11.10 3.23
CA PHE A 112 17.57 -9.84 3.13
C PHE A 112 18.33 -9.54 4.43
N GLY A 113 19.60 -9.16 4.30
CA GLY A 113 20.46 -8.81 5.43
C GLY A 113 20.60 -9.94 6.44
N MET A 114 20.50 -9.64 7.73
CA MET A 114 20.55 -10.63 8.81
C MET A 114 19.36 -11.60 8.79
N ALA A 115 18.28 -11.26 8.17
CA ALA A 115 17.11 -12.12 8.06
C ALA A 115 17.39 -13.43 7.30
N GLY A 116 18.40 -13.45 6.45
CA GLY A 116 18.88 -14.68 5.79
C GLY A 116 19.31 -15.80 6.76
N THR A 117 19.65 -15.45 8.00
CA THR A 117 20.01 -16.42 9.04
C THR A 117 18.82 -16.95 9.84
N VAL A 118 17.67 -16.25 9.78
CA VAL A 118 16.47 -16.56 10.58
C VAL A 118 15.51 -17.50 9.84
N GLY A 119 15.42 -17.38 8.52
CA GLY A 119 14.48 -18.13 7.68
C GLY A 119 13.05 -17.57 7.67
N ALA A 120 12.17 -18.16 6.85
CA ALA A 120 10.79 -17.71 6.68
C ALA A 120 9.87 -18.23 7.77
N GLN A 121 8.83 -17.46 8.11
CA GLN A 121 7.82 -17.88 9.10
C GLN A 121 7.08 -19.13 8.64
N PRO A 122 6.96 -20.17 9.50
CA PRO A 122 6.25 -21.38 9.14
C PRO A 122 4.74 -21.13 9.07
N THR A 123 4.12 -21.53 7.97
CA THR A 123 2.68 -21.75 7.88
C THR A 123 2.41 -23.26 8.02
N ARG A 124 1.21 -23.64 8.48
CA ARG A 124 0.84 -25.08 8.67
C ARG A 124 0.95 -25.90 7.38
N ALA A 125 0.88 -25.25 6.22
CA ALA A 125 0.93 -25.90 4.91
C ALA A 125 2.34 -26.13 4.33
N GLY A 126 3.38 -25.64 5.00
CA GLY A 126 4.77 -25.85 4.60
C GLY A 126 5.67 -24.69 5.02
N GLY A 127 6.80 -25.01 5.58
CA GLY A 127 7.82 -24.05 6.01
C GLY A 127 8.72 -24.66 7.08
N GLN A 128 9.98 -24.22 7.14
CA GLN A 128 10.87 -24.59 8.23
C GLN A 128 10.38 -23.94 9.52
N THR A 129 10.50 -24.65 10.64
CA THR A 129 10.20 -24.14 11.98
C THR A 129 11.16 -23.01 12.30
N VAL A 130 10.68 -21.78 12.24
CA VAL A 130 11.43 -20.62 12.70
C VAL A 130 11.12 -20.40 14.17
N LEU A 131 12.15 -20.40 15.00
CA LEU A 131 12.04 -19.95 16.37
C LEU A 131 11.91 -18.41 16.34
N LEU A 132 10.68 -17.91 16.43
CA LEU A 132 10.43 -16.50 16.63
C LEU A 132 10.96 -16.11 18.02
N GLN A 133 12.10 -15.43 18.04
CA GLN A 133 12.71 -14.95 19.29
C GLN A 133 11.94 -13.72 19.79
N ARG A 134 11.80 -13.60 21.10
CA ARG A 134 11.21 -12.43 21.74
C ARG A 134 12.13 -11.20 21.70
N GLU A 135 13.43 -11.44 21.67
CA GLU A 135 14.46 -10.42 21.71
C GLU A 135 15.14 -10.34 20.35
N GLY A 136 15.26 -9.13 19.83
CA GLY A 136 16.03 -8.88 18.63
C GLY A 136 17.53 -8.97 18.93
N VAL A 137 18.32 -9.44 17.97
CA VAL A 137 19.79 -9.45 18.03
C VAL A 137 20.36 -8.42 17.08
N ILE A 138 21.41 -7.75 17.53
CA ILE A 138 22.16 -6.78 16.73
C ILE A 138 23.55 -7.36 16.49
N PHE A 139 24.05 -7.22 15.26
CA PHE A 139 25.40 -7.64 14.93
C PHE A 139 26.44 -6.72 15.58
N PRO A 140 27.63 -7.25 15.95
CA PRO A 140 28.74 -6.42 16.44
C PRO A 140 29.13 -5.38 15.38
N PRO A 141 29.26 -4.08 15.73
CA PRO A 141 29.59 -3.02 14.77
C PRO A 141 31.08 -2.96 14.44
N ASN A 142 31.64 -4.09 14.03
CA ASN A 142 33.01 -4.17 13.51
C ASN A 142 33.06 -3.72 12.03
N GLU A 143 34.26 -3.46 11.53
CA GLU A 143 34.45 -2.88 10.19
C GLU A 143 33.86 -3.75 9.07
N ALA A 144 33.99 -5.07 9.15
CA ALA A 144 33.45 -6.00 8.17
C ALA A 144 31.92 -5.98 8.13
N ASN A 145 31.26 -5.94 9.29
CA ASN A 145 29.80 -5.88 9.38
C ASN A 145 29.26 -4.50 8.98
N LEU A 146 29.98 -3.41 9.33
CA LEU A 146 29.62 -2.06 8.87
C LEU A 146 29.76 -1.90 7.36
N ALA A 147 30.74 -2.58 6.74
CA ALA A 147 30.85 -2.61 5.28
C ALA A 147 29.63 -3.25 4.63
N LYS A 148 29.18 -4.41 5.11
CA LYS A 148 27.96 -5.09 4.66
C LYS A 148 26.71 -4.22 4.90
N TRP A 149 26.61 -3.56 6.07
CA TRP A 149 25.53 -2.64 6.38
C TRP A 149 25.45 -1.48 5.38
N ARG A 150 26.59 -0.86 5.04
CA ARG A 150 26.66 0.21 4.03
C ARG A 150 26.25 -0.27 2.63
N GLU A 151 26.58 -1.51 2.29
CA GLU A 151 26.18 -2.13 1.02
C GLU A 151 24.65 -2.33 0.96
N TRP A 152 24.03 -2.86 2.01
CA TRP A 152 22.58 -2.98 2.12
C TRP A 152 21.87 -1.62 2.04
N TRP A 153 22.44 -0.59 2.67
CA TRP A 153 21.91 0.77 2.55
C TRP A 153 22.02 1.34 1.14
N ARG A 154 23.06 1.03 0.40
CA ARG A 154 23.21 1.42 -1.00
C ARG A 154 22.13 0.77 -1.86
N TYR A 155 21.91 -0.54 -1.65
CA TYR A 155 20.88 -1.30 -2.32
C TYR A 155 19.48 -0.73 -2.03
N LEU A 156 19.13 -0.55 -0.75
CA LEU A 156 17.84 0.00 -0.33
C LEU A 156 17.58 1.40 -0.87
N ARG A 157 18.61 2.27 -0.89
CA ARG A 157 18.49 3.60 -1.48
C ARG A 157 18.22 3.55 -2.98
N ALA A 158 18.86 2.66 -3.72
CA ALA A 158 18.61 2.50 -5.15
C ALA A 158 17.18 2.02 -5.40
N ASP A 159 16.73 1.03 -4.66
CA ASP A 159 15.37 0.50 -4.75
C ASP A 159 14.32 1.58 -4.47
N LEU A 160 14.41 2.28 -3.34
CA LEU A 160 13.44 3.31 -2.96
C LEU A 160 13.49 4.56 -3.86
N SER A 161 14.70 5.00 -4.26
CA SER A 161 14.83 6.26 -5.02
C SER A 161 14.50 6.10 -6.50
N TYR A 162 14.78 4.94 -7.09
CA TYR A 162 14.57 4.73 -8.52
C TYR A 162 13.31 3.89 -8.79
N LEU A 163 13.25 2.66 -8.26
CA LEU A 163 12.15 1.75 -8.58
C LEU A 163 10.84 2.18 -7.91
N TRP A 164 10.86 2.37 -6.60
CA TRP A 164 9.67 2.74 -5.85
C TRP A 164 9.12 4.09 -6.27
N THR A 165 9.96 5.11 -6.35
CA THR A 165 9.54 6.48 -6.72
C THR A 165 8.97 6.51 -8.13
N ALA A 166 9.63 5.86 -9.11
CA ALA A 166 9.12 5.77 -10.47
C ALA A 166 7.78 5.02 -10.54
N ALA A 167 7.67 3.88 -9.84
CA ALA A 167 6.43 3.11 -9.78
C ALA A 167 5.28 3.91 -9.15
N CYS A 168 5.54 4.69 -8.10
CA CYS A 168 4.54 5.57 -7.49
C CYS A 168 4.09 6.68 -8.44
N LEU A 169 5.04 7.36 -9.09
CA LEU A 169 4.72 8.43 -10.03
C LEU A 169 3.90 7.93 -11.23
N ILE A 170 4.28 6.80 -11.80
CA ILE A 170 3.57 6.17 -12.91
C ILE A 170 2.21 5.64 -12.45
N GLY A 171 2.19 4.85 -11.37
CA GLY A 171 1.00 4.17 -10.89
C GLY A 171 -0.08 5.10 -10.34
N MET A 172 0.27 6.28 -9.84
CA MET A 172 -0.69 7.30 -9.38
C MET A 172 -0.95 8.37 -10.44
N GLY A 173 0.11 8.89 -11.05
CA GLY A 173 -0.01 10.02 -11.96
C GLY A 173 -0.77 9.67 -13.24
N LEU A 174 -0.44 8.55 -13.88
CA LEU A 174 -1.07 8.20 -15.16
C LEU A 174 -2.56 7.88 -15.06
N PRO A 175 -3.05 7.10 -14.09
CA PRO A 175 -4.50 6.91 -13.92
C PRO A 175 -5.24 8.21 -13.67
N VAL A 176 -4.66 9.15 -12.90
CA VAL A 176 -5.25 10.46 -12.66
C VAL A 176 -5.32 11.28 -13.96
N LEU A 177 -4.25 11.34 -14.73
CA LEU A 177 -4.23 12.05 -16.01
C LEU A 177 -5.24 11.47 -17.00
N LEU A 178 -5.30 10.14 -17.11
CA LEU A 178 -6.28 9.44 -17.95
C LEU A 178 -7.71 9.69 -17.50
N ALA A 179 -7.96 9.71 -16.19
CA ALA A 179 -9.29 10.00 -15.65
C ALA A 179 -9.70 11.46 -15.94
N LEU A 180 -8.78 12.42 -15.78
CA LEU A 180 -9.03 13.82 -16.05
C LEU A 180 -9.38 14.09 -17.52
N ASP A 181 -8.79 13.35 -18.46
CA ASP A 181 -9.07 13.51 -19.89
C ASP A 181 -10.29 12.71 -20.36
N ALA A 182 -10.48 11.48 -19.85
CA ALA A 182 -11.47 10.56 -20.40
C ALA A 182 -12.82 10.59 -19.66
N VAL A 183 -12.83 10.90 -18.36
CA VAL A 183 -14.05 10.80 -17.56
C VAL A 183 -14.74 12.16 -17.46
N PRO A 184 -16.00 12.28 -17.91
CA PRO A 184 -16.76 13.52 -17.77
C PRO A 184 -16.92 13.92 -16.29
N ARG A 185 -16.85 15.21 -16.01
CA ARG A 185 -17.05 15.75 -14.67
C ARG A 185 -18.46 15.41 -14.14
N GLY A 186 -18.52 15.16 -12.84
CA GLY A 186 -19.78 14.77 -12.19
C GLY A 186 -20.16 13.30 -12.40
N THR A 187 -19.33 12.52 -13.10
CA THR A 187 -19.56 11.07 -13.21
C THR A 187 -19.33 10.41 -11.85
N ASP A 188 -20.37 9.76 -11.33
CA ASP A 188 -20.26 9.00 -10.08
C ASP A 188 -19.45 7.72 -10.29
N MET A 189 -18.31 7.66 -9.62
CA MET A 189 -17.39 6.50 -9.61
C MET A 189 -17.26 5.87 -8.22
N SER A 190 -18.05 6.32 -7.26
CA SER A 190 -17.98 5.86 -5.86
C SER A 190 -18.51 4.44 -5.62
N GLY A 191 -19.37 3.97 -6.52
CA GLY A 191 -20.03 2.67 -6.41
C GLY A 191 -19.17 1.49 -6.82
N VAL A 192 -19.69 0.28 -6.63
CA VAL A 192 -19.07 -1.01 -7.00
C VAL A 192 -18.69 -1.09 -8.48
N GLY A 193 -19.32 -0.27 -9.32
CA GLY A 193 -19.08 -0.16 -10.76
C GLY A 193 -18.03 0.85 -11.18
N GLY A 194 -17.37 1.57 -10.25
CA GLY A 194 -16.45 2.67 -10.59
C GLY A 194 -15.35 2.31 -11.58
N ALA A 195 -14.73 1.14 -11.41
CA ALA A 195 -13.73 0.63 -12.36
C ALA A 195 -14.30 0.36 -13.75
N ALA A 196 -15.53 -0.15 -13.85
CA ALA A 196 -16.22 -0.39 -15.12
C ALA A 196 -16.65 0.94 -15.78
N VAL A 197 -17.03 1.93 -14.97
CA VAL A 197 -17.32 3.29 -15.46
C VAL A 197 -16.06 3.89 -16.06
N PHE A 198 -14.92 3.84 -15.36
CA PHE A 198 -13.64 4.31 -15.88
C PHE A 198 -13.26 3.63 -17.19
N ALA A 199 -13.32 2.29 -17.24
CA ALA A 199 -13.00 1.51 -18.43
C ALA A 199 -13.92 1.87 -19.63
N ARG A 200 -15.22 2.11 -19.36
CA ARG A 200 -16.18 2.52 -20.35
C ARG A 200 -15.88 3.92 -20.90
N GLU A 201 -15.63 4.90 -20.04
CA GLU A 201 -15.35 6.26 -20.49
C GLU A 201 -14.01 6.32 -21.24
N LEU A 202 -12.99 5.58 -20.77
CA LEU A 202 -11.72 5.42 -21.48
C LEU A 202 -11.94 4.84 -22.91
N SER A 203 -12.77 3.78 -23.01
CA SER A 203 -13.04 3.15 -24.29
C SER A 203 -13.87 4.02 -25.23
N ARG A 204 -14.77 4.83 -24.68
CA ARG A 204 -15.54 5.82 -25.48
C ARG A 204 -14.64 6.91 -26.02
N ARG A 205 -13.67 7.36 -25.24
CA ARG A 205 -12.77 8.46 -25.59
C ARG A 205 -11.70 8.03 -26.59
N TYR A 206 -11.10 6.86 -26.40
CA TYR A 206 -9.88 6.44 -27.11
C TYR A 206 -10.07 5.21 -28.01
N GLY A 207 -11.21 4.56 -27.94
CA GLY A 207 -11.54 3.43 -28.79
C GLY A 207 -12.02 2.19 -28.03
N ALA A 208 -13.00 1.49 -28.60
CA ALA A 208 -13.70 0.37 -27.98
C ALA A 208 -12.77 -0.79 -27.55
N MET A 209 -11.62 -0.95 -28.23
CA MET A 209 -10.63 -1.98 -27.91
C MET A 209 -10.01 -1.82 -26.52
N LEU A 210 -10.07 -0.63 -25.91
CA LEU A 210 -9.47 -0.37 -24.61
C LEU A 210 -10.35 -0.79 -23.42
N TRP A 211 -11.61 -1.14 -23.65
CA TRP A 211 -12.52 -1.53 -22.58
C TRP A 211 -12.02 -2.75 -21.78
N VAL A 212 -11.66 -3.82 -22.48
CA VAL A 212 -11.18 -5.06 -21.85
C VAL A 212 -9.82 -4.85 -21.16
N PRO A 213 -8.79 -4.27 -21.79
CA PRO A 213 -7.52 -3.98 -21.14
C PRO A 213 -7.65 -3.11 -19.88
N ALA A 214 -8.46 -2.06 -19.92
CA ALA A 214 -8.67 -1.18 -18.78
C ALA A 214 -9.37 -1.89 -17.62
N LEU A 215 -10.41 -2.68 -17.92
CA LEU A 215 -11.13 -3.47 -16.92
C LEU A 215 -10.24 -4.55 -16.30
N LEU A 216 -9.44 -5.23 -17.13
CA LEU A 216 -8.48 -6.23 -16.67
C LEU A 216 -7.41 -5.61 -15.77
N THR A 217 -6.92 -4.41 -16.09
CA THR A 217 -5.98 -3.67 -15.26
C THR A 217 -6.57 -3.36 -13.89
N ALA A 218 -7.79 -2.83 -13.85
CA ALA A 218 -8.48 -2.58 -12.60
C ALA A 218 -8.68 -3.85 -11.76
N LEU A 219 -9.08 -4.94 -12.40
CA LEU A 219 -9.23 -6.25 -11.76
C LEU A 219 -7.91 -6.73 -11.15
N TRP A 220 -6.81 -6.63 -11.88
CA TRP A 220 -5.50 -7.06 -11.42
C TRP A 220 -4.97 -6.21 -10.26
N ILE A 221 -5.20 -4.89 -10.25
CA ILE A 221 -4.87 -4.03 -9.12
C ILE A 221 -5.57 -4.53 -7.85
N PHE A 222 -6.87 -4.80 -7.92
CA PHE A 222 -7.62 -5.28 -6.77
C PHE A 222 -7.18 -6.66 -6.31
N VAL A 223 -6.95 -7.61 -7.22
CA VAL A 223 -6.57 -8.99 -6.89
C VAL A 223 -5.18 -9.03 -6.26
N SER A 224 -4.18 -8.38 -6.86
CA SER A 224 -2.81 -8.37 -6.32
C SER A 224 -2.74 -7.71 -4.95
N THR A 225 -3.41 -6.57 -4.78
CA THR A 225 -3.49 -5.86 -3.50
C THR A 225 -4.17 -6.73 -2.43
N GLN A 226 -5.27 -7.40 -2.77
CA GLN A 226 -6.01 -8.23 -1.84
C GLN A 226 -5.18 -9.42 -1.35
N ILE A 227 -4.46 -10.10 -2.24
CA ILE A 227 -3.58 -11.22 -1.88
C ILE A 227 -2.51 -10.74 -0.90
N GLY A 228 -1.80 -9.66 -1.24
CA GLY A 228 -0.72 -9.12 -0.44
C GLY A 228 -1.18 -8.67 0.96
N ILE A 229 -2.33 -7.99 1.05
CA ILE A 229 -2.85 -7.46 2.33
C ILE A 229 -3.33 -8.60 3.24
N VAL A 230 -4.13 -9.56 2.73
CA VAL A 230 -4.68 -10.64 3.56
C VAL A 230 -3.57 -11.47 4.17
N GLU A 231 -2.59 -11.89 3.37
CA GLU A 231 -1.47 -12.69 3.86
C GLU A 231 -0.62 -11.91 4.87
N SER A 232 -0.20 -10.71 4.50
CA SER A 232 0.71 -9.91 5.32
C SER A 232 0.09 -9.49 6.64
N PHE A 233 -1.19 -9.10 6.64
CA PHE A 233 -1.88 -8.67 7.85
C PHE A 233 -2.10 -9.84 8.81
N ALA A 234 -2.56 -10.99 8.30
CA ALA A 234 -2.75 -12.19 9.11
C ALA A 234 -1.44 -12.62 9.80
N ARG A 235 -0.32 -12.60 9.08
CA ARG A 235 1.01 -12.90 9.63
C ARG A 235 1.44 -11.87 10.66
N HIS A 236 1.27 -10.59 10.36
CA HIS A 236 1.68 -9.50 11.25
C HIS A 236 0.98 -9.60 12.62
N VAL A 237 -0.35 -9.68 12.61
CA VAL A 237 -1.13 -9.82 13.84
C VAL A 237 -0.79 -11.11 14.59
N THR A 238 -0.62 -12.22 13.87
CA THR A 238 -0.23 -13.50 14.47
C THR A 238 1.11 -13.39 15.18
N GLU A 239 2.12 -12.78 14.56
CA GLU A 239 3.45 -12.61 15.16
C GLU A 239 3.40 -11.70 16.38
N MET A 240 2.67 -10.60 16.32
CA MET A 240 2.46 -9.71 17.46
C MET A 240 1.83 -10.44 18.64
N LEU A 241 0.78 -11.22 18.41
CA LEU A 241 0.13 -12.00 19.45
C LEU A 241 1.06 -13.09 20.01
N TRP A 242 1.76 -13.81 19.13
CA TRP A 242 2.68 -14.89 19.51
C TRP A 242 3.87 -14.37 20.33
N THR A 243 4.50 -13.28 19.92
CA THR A 243 5.59 -12.66 20.65
C THR A 243 5.11 -11.96 21.92
N GLY A 244 3.89 -11.43 21.91
CA GLY A 244 3.21 -10.87 23.08
C GLY A 244 2.81 -11.89 24.16
N GLY A 245 2.97 -13.20 23.88
CA GLY A 245 2.74 -14.26 24.88
C GLY A 245 1.44 -15.06 24.67
N VAL A 246 0.66 -14.78 23.64
CA VAL A 246 -0.52 -15.60 23.29
C VAL A 246 -0.05 -16.89 22.61
N ARG A 247 0.33 -17.86 23.45
CA ARG A 247 0.87 -19.17 23.03
C ARG A 247 0.06 -20.29 23.68
N PRO A 248 -0.85 -20.94 22.96
CA PRO A 248 -1.53 -22.11 23.50
C PRO A 248 -0.51 -23.21 23.84
N ALA A 249 -0.62 -23.80 25.02
CA ALA A 249 0.31 -24.82 25.47
C ALA A 249 0.38 -26.02 24.51
N GLY A 250 1.59 -26.37 24.08
CA GLY A 250 1.83 -27.48 23.14
C GLY A 250 1.37 -27.26 21.70
N ALA A 251 0.86 -26.06 21.37
CA ALA A 251 0.37 -25.73 20.04
C ALA A 251 1.39 -24.96 19.20
N GLY A 252 1.40 -25.17 17.89
CA GLY A 252 2.19 -24.40 16.95
C GLY A 252 1.54 -23.05 16.63
N ILE A 253 2.30 -22.14 15.99
CA ILE A 253 1.86 -20.78 15.62
C ILE A 253 0.55 -20.77 14.77
N GLY A 254 0.28 -21.84 14.04
CA GLY A 254 -0.95 -21.99 13.26
C GLY A 254 -2.24 -21.87 14.08
N TRP A 255 -2.20 -22.21 15.38
CA TRP A 255 -3.34 -22.05 16.28
C TRP A 255 -3.69 -20.57 16.55
N VAL A 256 -2.77 -19.65 16.31
CA VAL A 256 -3.05 -18.21 16.37
C VAL A 256 -3.33 -17.67 14.96
N TYR A 257 -2.64 -18.19 13.95
CA TYR A 257 -2.77 -17.72 12.58
C TYR A 257 -4.17 -17.91 11.98
N TYR A 258 -4.73 -19.12 12.10
CA TYR A 258 -6.02 -19.40 11.47
C TYR A 258 -7.22 -18.69 12.11
N PRO A 259 -7.31 -18.52 13.44
CA PRO A 259 -8.32 -17.64 14.04
C PRO A 259 -8.20 -16.18 13.61
N VAL A 260 -6.97 -15.65 13.52
CA VAL A 260 -6.72 -14.28 13.01
C VAL A 260 -7.18 -14.16 11.56
N LEU A 261 -6.81 -15.11 10.71
CA LEU A 261 -7.26 -15.14 9.32
C LEU A 261 -8.79 -15.27 9.22
N GLY A 262 -9.41 -16.11 10.03
CA GLY A 262 -10.87 -16.26 10.09
C GLY A 262 -11.58 -14.97 10.50
N LEU A 263 -11.04 -14.26 11.49
CA LEU A 263 -11.55 -12.95 11.90
C LEU A 263 -11.45 -11.92 10.76
N LEU A 264 -10.32 -11.87 10.06
CA LEU A 264 -10.13 -11.00 8.90
C LEU A 264 -11.13 -11.28 7.78
N VAL A 265 -11.38 -12.57 7.52
CA VAL A 265 -12.37 -12.98 6.51
C VAL A 265 -13.78 -12.54 6.93
N ALA A 266 -14.14 -12.73 8.19
CA ALA A 266 -15.44 -12.30 8.71
C ALA A 266 -15.60 -10.77 8.64
N MET A 267 -14.58 -10.02 9.06
CA MET A 267 -14.59 -8.55 8.99
C MET A 267 -14.64 -8.04 7.54
N GLY A 268 -13.86 -8.63 6.63
CA GLY A 268 -13.88 -8.27 5.21
C GLY A 268 -15.23 -8.57 4.56
N GLY A 269 -15.81 -9.74 4.86
CA GLY A 269 -17.16 -10.10 4.41
C GLY A 269 -18.23 -9.12 4.93
N ALA A 270 -18.18 -8.77 6.21
CA ALA A 270 -19.09 -7.77 6.79
C ALA A 270 -18.90 -6.40 6.14
N ALA A 271 -17.66 -5.94 5.93
CA ALA A 271 -17.40 -4.65 5.30
C ALA A 271 -17.98 -4.52 3.90
N MET A 272 -18.04 -5.61 3.13
CA MET A 272 -18.65 -5.63 1.79
C MET A 272 -20.16 -5.37 1.80
N THR A 273 -20.83 -5.56 2.93
CA THR A 273 -22.30 -5.41 3.07
C THR A 273 -22.71 -4.12 3.75
N VAL A 274 -21.79 -3.45 4.47
CA VAL A 274 -22.14 -2.32 5.36
C VAL A 274 -22.04 -0.97 4.64
N ALA A 275 -21.09 -0.79 3.73
CA ALA A 275 -20.86 0.51 3.12
C ALA A 275 -20.36 0.41 1.65
N PRO A 276 -20.53 1.49 0.86
CA PRO A 276 -19.92 1.57 -0.47
C PRO A 276 -18.40 1.37 -0.43
N PRO A 277 -17.79 0.75 -1.46
CA PRO A 277 -16.34 0.43 -1.48
C PRO A 277 -15.45 1.65 -1.23
N LEU A 278 -15.77 2.79 -1.82
CA LEU A 278 -15.00 4.02 -1.64
C LEU A 278 -14.99 4.47 -0.18
N THR A 279 -16.12 4.41 0.52
CA THR A 279 -16.22 4.75 1.94
C THR A 279 -15.33 3.85 2.79
N VAL A 280 -15.37 2.53 2.56
CA VAL A 280 -14.52 1.56 3.29
C VAL A 280 -13.04 1.85 3.04
N ILE A 281 -12.66 2.11 1.78
CA ILE A 281 -11.28 2.47 1.41
C ILE A 281 -10.86 3.77 2.11
N LEU A 282 -11.70 4.80 2.12
CA LEU A 282 -11.39 6.08 2.76
C LEU A 282 -11.23 5.95 4.28
N ILE A 283 -12.09 5.17 4.94
CA ILE A 283 -11.93 4.89 6.38
C ILE A 283 -10.57 4.21 6.61
N GLY A 284 -10.27 3.15 5.88
CA GLY A 284 -9.00 2.44 6.00
C GLY A 284 -7.79 3.34 5.73
N ALA A 285 -7.87 4.20 4.72
CA ALA A 285 -6.80 5.12 4.37
C ALA A 285 -6.58 6.23 5.42
N ASN A 286 -7.64 6.75 6.02
CA ASN A 286 -7.51 7.73 7.11
C ASN A 286 -6.95 7.08 8.39
N VAL A 287 -7.30 5.83 8.70
CA VAL A 287 -6.66 5.05 9.77
C VAL A 287 -5.19 4.81 9.46
N ALA A 288 -4.83 4.54 8.20
CA ALA A 288 -3.43 4.41 7.79
C ALA A 288 -2.65 5.72 7.96
N ALA A 289 -3.27 6.88 7.71
CA ALA A 289 -2.66 8.19 7.97
C ALA A 289 -2.34 8.38 9.46
N LEU A 290 -3.26 7.99 10.35
CA LEU A 290 -3.01 8.01 11.80
C LEU A 290 -1.84 7.09 12.17
N ASN A 291 -1.77 5.89 11.58
CA ASN A 291 -0.66 4.98 11.80
C ASN A 291 0.68 5.58 11.38
N PHE A 292 0.75 6.33 10.27
CA PHE A 292 1.98 7.03 9.87
C PHE A 292 2.42 8.05 10.92
N ALA A 293 1.49 8.82 11.49
CA ALA A 293 1.80 9.76 12.55
C ALA A 293 2.41 9.07 13.78
N VAL A 294 1.80 7.96 14.22
CA VAL A 294 2.27 7.18 15.39
C VAL A 294 3.59 6.49 15.09
N LEU A 295 3.69 5.79 13.95
CA LEU A 295 4.87 5.01 13.57
C LEU A 295 6.09 5.90 13.35
N SER A 296 5.93 7.15 12.92
CA SER A 296 7.07 8.07 12.76
C SER A 296 7.78 8.33 14.08
N VAL A 297 7.02 8.63 15.14
CA VAL A 297 7.55 8.84 16.49
C VAL A 297 8.15 7.54 17.04
N HIS A 298 7.42 6.44 16.88
CA HIS A 298 7.86 5.14 17.38
C HIS A 298 9.16 4.67 16.71
N THR A 299 9.28 4.82 15.39
CA THR A 299 10.49 4.47 14.64
C THR A 299 11.71 5.24 15.11
N VAL A 300 11.59 6.56 15.31
CA VAL A 300 12.71 7.37 15.81
C VAL A 300 13.08 6.97 17.23
N SER A 301 12.09 6.73 18.09
CA SER A 301 12.31 6.30 19.48
C SER A 301 13.02 4.92 19.53
N LEU A 302 12.56 3.95 18.75
CA LEU A 302 13.18 2.63 18.67
C LEU A 302 14.62 2.69 18.14
N ASN A 303 14.86 3.45 17.07
CA ASN A 303 16.19 3.58 16.50
C ASN A 303 17.18 4.18 17.51
N ARG A 304 16.74 5.17 18.30
CA ARG A 304 17.58 5.75 19.34
C ARG A 304 17.82 4.83 20.53
N ALA A 305 16.81 4.04 20.91
CA ALA A 305 16.90 3.15 22.07
C ALA A 305 17.69 1.87 21.76
N LEU A 306 17.52 1.30 20.56
CA LEU A 306 18.01 -0.05 20.23
C LEU A 306 19.29 -0.06 19.39
N LEU A 307 19.51 0.97 18.54
CA LEU A 307 20.66 0.94 17.63
C LEU A 307 21.92 1.54 18.27
N PRO A 308 23.07 0.86 18.14
CA PRO A 308 24.38 1.45 18.44
C PRO A 308 24.62 2.73 17.62
N ASP A 309 25.41 3.66 18.13
CA ASP A 309 25.67 4.96 17.48
C ASP A 309 26.15 4.83 16.02
N ALA A 310 26.95 3.80 15.73
CA ALA A 310 27.47 3.53 14.38
C ALA A 310 26.39 3.15 13.36
N LEU A 311 25.21 2.72 13.82
CA LEU A 311 24.08 2.28 12.98
C LEU A 311 22.92 3.26 12.99
N ARG A 312 22.94 4.27 13.87
CA ARG A 312 21.85 5.26 13.96
C ARG A 312 21.76 6.11 12.71
N PRO A 313 20.52 6.41 12.25
CA PRO A 313 20.33 7.36 11.17
C PRO A 313 20.80 8.77 11.58
N PRO A 314 21.28 9.59 10.63
CA PRO A 314 21.64 10.96 10.91
C PRO A 314 20.39 11.78 11.30
N ARG A 315 20.56 12.78 12.18
CA ARG A 315 19.47 13.60 12.74
C ARG A 315 18.54 14.21 11.71
N TRP A 316 19.04 14.58 10.53
CA TRP A 316 18.18 15.15 9.50
C TRP A 316 17.14 14.14 8.96
N ARG A 317 17.48 12.85 8.89
CA ARG A 317 16.51 11.80 8.52
C ARG A 317 15.44 11.62 9.58
N GLU A 318 15.83 11.64 10.84
CA GLU A 318 14.87 11.60 11.95
C GLU A 318 13.92 12.80 11.91
N ALA A 319 14.45 14.00 11.63
CA ALA A 319 13.64 15.20 11.46
C ALA A 319 12.65 15.08 10.30
N VAL A 320 13.07 14.56 9.15
CA VAL A 320 12.18 14.32 7.99
C VAL A 320 11.08 13.33 8.34
N VAL A 321 11.39 12.25 9.04
CA VAL A 321 10.38 11.25 9.48
C VAL A 321 9.37 11.90 10.43
N LEU A 322 9.83 12.67 11.40
CA LEU A 322 8.94 13.36 12.36
C LEU A 322 8.09 14.45 11.69
N LEU A 323 8.66 15.22 10.76
CA LEU A 323 7.91 16.21 9.97
C LEU A 323 6.83 15.54 9.11
N GLY A 324 7.14 14.41 8.49
CA GLY A 324 6.16 13.60 7.77
C GLY A 324 5.03 13.12 8.67
N GLY A 325 5.38 12.59 9.85
CA GLY A 325 4.40 12.18 10.86
C GLY A 325 3.53 13.33 11.35
N LEU A 326 4.10 14.51 11.58
CA LEU A 326 3.36 15.72 11.93
C LEU A 326 2.40 16.15 10.81
N GLY A 327 2.83 16.06 9.55
CA GLY A 327 1.97 16.32 8.39
C GLY A 327 0.76 15.40 8.35
N PHE A 328 0.95 14.09 8.56
CA PHE A 328 -0.16 13.13 8.64
C PHE A 328 -1.06 13.38 9.85
N ALA A 329 -0.49 13.73 11.02
CA ALA A 329 -1.28 14.11 12.19
C ALA A 329 -2.17 15.34 11.93
N ALA A 330 -1.63 16.36 11.24
CA ALA A 330 -2.39 17.55 10.87
C ALA A 330 -3.53 17.22 9.88
N LEU A 331 -3.28 16.36 8.90
CA LEU A 331 -4.32 15.90 7.97
C LEU A 331 -5.45 15.16 8.69
N VAL A 332 -5.11 14.21 9.57
CA VAL A 332 -6.09 13.47 10.37
C VAL A 332 -6.88 14.40 11.30
N ALA A 333 -6.21 15.35 11.96
CA ALA A 333 -6.88 16.34 12.81
C ALA A 333 -7.87 17.18 11.99
N ARG A 334 -7.50 17.59 10.77
CA ARG A 334 -8.37 18.36 9.88
C ARG A 334 -9.62 17.57 9.47
N VAL A 335 -9.49 16.28 9.17
CA VAL A 335 -10.60 15.37 8.87
C VAL A 335 -11.51 15.23 10.09
N THR A 336 -10.92 14.96 11.26
CA THR A 336 -11.68 14.77 12.51
C THR A 336 -12.47 16.02 12.88
N VAL A 337 -11.86 17.21 12.81
CA VAL A 337 -12.56 18.49 13.07
C VAL A 337 -13.68 18.69 12.06
N GLY A 338 -13.47 18.40 10.77
CA GLY A 338 -14.53 18.48 9.75
C GLY A 338 -15.71 17.59 10.06
N LEU A 339 -15.47 16.36 10.49
CA LEU A 339 -16.54 15.42 10.88
C LEU A 339 -17.30 15.91 12.13
N LEU A 340 -16.61 16.41 13.14
CA LEU A 340 -17.24 16.92 14.38
C LEU A 340 -18.11 18.17 14.12
N LEU A 341 -17.72 19.02 13.17
CA LEU A 341 -18.50 20.21 12.80
C LEU A 341 -19.68 19.89 11.89
N SER A 342 -19.74 18.68 11.32
CA SER A 342 -20.86 18.23 10.49
C SER A 342 -21.93 17.45 11.25
N LEU A 343 -21.68 17.10 12.52
CA LEU A 343 -22.62 16.50 13.47
C LEU A 343 -23.44 17.56 14.19
#